data_8bd60ab62a8151821d61848174e59ff9
#
_entry.id   8bd60ab62a8151821d61848174e59ff9
#
_cell.length_a   1.000
_cell.length_b   1.000
_cell.length_c   1.000
_cell.angle_alpha   90.00
_cell.angle_beta   90.00
_cell.angle_gamma   90.00
#
_symmetry.space_group_name_H-M   'P 1'
#
loop_
_entity.id
_entity.type
_entity.pdbx_description
1 polymer ?
#
loop_
_entity_poly.entity_id
_entity_poly.type
_entity_poly.pdbx_seq_one_letter_code
_entity_poly.pdbx_strand_id
1 'polypeptide(L)'
;QDAKDRWNNGNVHIVGSTKTGKTQPPDTIDDRVIINVNATIASAKGTQTHCALRTGTWDSNTTLEIEIGTSGKLFGSGGDGGTGGSANETPGTDGQTGSSALGIQYPCTINNLGVIQSGYGGGGGGGGNTRTTGGGKKGGATTNGSSGGGGGGGAGLPAGSAGGVSTPL
;
A
#
# COMPACT_ATOMS: atom_id res chain seq x y z
N GLN A 1 -2.35 -1.51 -10.59
CA GLN A 1 -2.85 -1.81 -11.94
C GLN A 1 -1.84 -2.68 -12.66
N ASP A 2 -2.29 -3.73 -13.34
CA ASP A 2 -1.46 -4.69 -14.04
C ASP A 2 -0.76 -4.03 -15.24
N ALA A 3 0.49 -4.42 -15.53
CA ALA A 3 1.23 -3.92 -16.69
C ALA A 3 0.54 -4.31 -18.01
N LYS A 4 -0.07 -5.51 -18.06
CA LYS A 4 -0.86 -5.96 -19.21
C LYS A 4 -2.11 -5.11 -19.41
N ASP A 5 -2.79 -4.70 -18.33
CA ASP A 5 -3.92 -3.77 -18.43
C ASP A 5 -3.48 -2.39 -18.94
N ARG A 6 -2.29 -1.93 -18.52
CA ARG A 6 -1.70 -0.69 -19.02
C ARG A 6 -1.28 -0.80 -20.49
N TRP A 7 -0.83 -1.97 -20.91
CA TRP A 7 -0.58 -2.26 -22.32
C TRP A 7 -1.86 -2.10 -23.14
N ASN A 8 -2.94 -2.72 -22.71
CA ASN A 8 -4.25 -2.61 -23.37
C ASN A 8 -4.75 -1.15 -23.43
N ASN A 9 -4.34 -0.32 -22.48
CA ASN A 9 -4.65 1.12 -22.43
C ASN A 9 -3.59 2.01 -23.12
N GLY A 10 -2.61 1.42 -23.79
CA GLY A 10 -1.57 2.16 -24.52
C GLY A 10 -0.47 2.80 -23.68
N ASN A 11 -0.29 2.36 -22.43
CA ASN A 11 0.72 2.89 -21.50
C ASN A 11 2.01 2.08 -21.43
N VAL A 12 2.13 1.02 -22.21
CA VAL A 12 3.33 0.18 -22.34
C VAL A 12 3.86 0.28 -23.76
N HIS A 13 5.16 0.39 -23.92
CA HIS A 13 5.82 0.44 -25.20
C HIS A 13 6.59 -0.85 -25.45
N ILE A 14 6.42 -1.46 -26.63
CA ILE A 14 7.18 -2.63 -27.07
C ILE A 14 8.37 -2.16 -27.91
N VAL A 15 9.55 -2.69 -27.58
CA VAL A 15 10.78 -2.46 -28.36
C VAL A 15 11.17 -3.75 -29.05
N GLY A 16 11.36 -3.68 -30.36
CA GLY A 16 11.82 -4.83 -31.16
C GLY A 16 10.71 -5.72 -31.70
N SER A 17 9.45 -5.43 -31.40
CA SER A 17 8.31 -6.10 -32.03
C SER A 17 7.90 -5.41 -33.33
N THR A 18 7.49 -6.19 -34.32
CA THR A 18 6.90 -5.66 -35.57
C THR A 18 5.46 -5.20 -35.41
N LYS A 19 4.83 -5.46 -34.25
CA LYS A 19 3.47 -5.01 -33.94
C LYS A 19 3.48 -3.68 -33.20
N THR A 20 3.11 -2.63 -33.91
CA THR A 20 2.88 -1.28 -33.37
C THR A 20 1.40 -1.08 -33.04
N GLY A 21 0.86 -1.79 -32.11
CA GLY A 21 -0.56 -1.67 -31.74
C GLY A 21 -0.75 -1.52 -30.25
N LYS A 22 -1.59 -0.57 -29.85
CA LYS A 22 -1.94 -0.33 -28.45
C LYS A 22 -3.00 -1.30 -27.90
N THR A 23 -3.55 -2.15 -28.75
CA THR A 23 -4.78 -2.89 -28.46
C THR A 23 -4.57 -4.39 -28.24
N GLN A 24 -3.35 -4.88 -28.44
CA GLN A 24 -3.08 -6.32 -28.33
C GLN A 24 -1.78 -6.56 -27.56
N PRO A 25 -1.81 -7.40 -26.52
CA PRO A 25 -0.60 -7.84 -25.85
C PRO A 25 0.31 -8.60 -26.85
N PRO A 26 1.62 -8.71 -26.57
CA PRO A 26 2.50 -9.57 -27.34
C PRO A 26 1.95 -10.98 -27.38
N ASP A 27 1.80 -11.52 -28.57
CA ASP A 27 1.29 -12.88 -28.81
C ASP A 27 2.24 -13.71 -29.69
N THR A 28 3.38 -13.14 -30.06
CA THR A 28 4.39 -13.79 -30.87
C THR A 28 5.51 -14.35 -30.02
N ILE A 29 6.13 -15.39 -30.53
CA ILE A 29 7.36 -15.99 -30.00
C ILE A 29 8.45 -14.92 -30.07
N ASP A 30 9.19 -14.70 -28.98
CA ASP A 30 10.31 -13.75 -28.87
C ASP A 30 9.93 -12.25 -28.77
N ASP A 31 8.75 -11.90 -28.31
CA ASP A 31 8.42 -10.51 -28.03
C ASP A 31 9.19 -10.00 -26.82
N ARG A 32 9.88 -8.88 -26.98
CA ARG A 32 10.54 -8.14 -25.90
C ARG A 32 9.68 -6.97 -25.49
N VAL A 33 9.31 -6.92 -24.21
CA VAL A 33 8.55 -5.84 -23.62
C VAL A 33 9.43 -5.08 -22.63
N ILE A 34 9.54 -3.76 -22.79
CA ILE A 34 10.25 -2.90 -21.86
C ILE A 34 9.25 -1.94 -21.23
N ILE A 35 9.17 -1.99 -19.90
CA ILE A 35 8.36 -1.06 -19.11
C ILE A 35 9.29 0.03 -18.60
N ASN A 36 9.18 1.23 -19.19
CA ASN A 36 9.96 2.38 -18.76
C ASN A 36 9.22 3.17 -17.68
N VAL A 37 9.84 3.33 -16.50
CA VAL A 37 9.33 4.11 -15.39
C VAL A 37 10.19 5.36 -15.23
N ASN A 38 9.70 6.50 -15.73
CA ASN A 38 10.38 7.80 -15.68
C ASN A 38 9.61 8.84 -14.85
N ALA A 39 8.60 8.41 -14.10
CA ALA A 39 7.77 9.25 -13.26
C ALA A 39 7.49 8.56 -11.93
N THR A 40 6.90 9.29 -10.99
CA THR A 40 6.42 8.73 -9.73
C THR A 40 5.11 7.98 -9.95
N ILE A 41 5.08 6.71 -9.58
CA ILE A 41 3.90 5.86 -9.57
C ILE A 41 3.66 5.43 -8.12
N ALA A 42 2.46 5.68 -7.62
CA ALA A 42 2.05 5.30 -6.27
C ALA A 42 0.94 4.24 -6.33
N SER A 43 0.90 3.38 -5.32
CA SER A 43 -0.20 2.43 -5.18
C SER A 43 -1.43 3.09 -4.56
N ALA A 44 -2.61 2.49 -4.78
CA ALA A 44 -3.78 2.83 -3.99
C ALA A 44 -3.60 2.34 -2.54
N LYS A 45 -4.23 3.03 -1.58
CA LYS A 45 -4.36 2.56 -0.21
C LYS A 45 -5.18 1.27 -0.14
N GLY A 46 -5.00 0.51 0.90
CA GLY A 46 -5.91 -0.56 1.26
C GLY A 46 -5.24 -1.84 1.74
N THR A 47 -4.55 -2.58 0.91
CA THR A 47 -4.03 -3.90 1.26
C THR A 47 -2.64 -4.15 0.68
N GLN A 48 -1.93 -5.13 1.24
CA GLN A 48 -0.64 -5.59 0.73
C GLN A 48 -0.70 -6.09 -0.73
N THR A 49 -1.88 -6.47 -1.20
CA THR A 49 -2.08 -6.92 -2.58
C THR A 49 -2.05 -5.77 -3.59
N HIS A 50 -2.22 -4.53 -3.14
CA HIS A 50 -2.06 -3.36 -3.98
C HIS A 50 -0.58 -3.08 -4.25
N CYS A 51 -0.26 -2.74 -5.49
CA CYS A 51 1.09 -2.39 -5.92
C CYS A 51 1.06 -1.10 -6.75
N ALA A 52 2.15 -0.33 -6.70
CA ALA A 52 2.30 0.79 -7.63
C ALA A 52 2.44 0.28 -9.08
N LEU A 53 3.19 -0.78 -9.27
CA LEU A 53 3.34 -1.49 -10.54
C LEU A 53 3.23 -3.00 -10.30
N ARG A 54 2.46 -3.68 -11.14
CA ARG A 54 2.38 -5.15 -11.17
C ARG A 54 2.70 -5.64 -12.57
N THR A 55 3.56 -6.63 -12.70
CA THR A 55 3.95 -7.15 -14.02
C THR A 55 2.78 -7.79 -14.75
N GLY A 56 1.90 -8.48 -14.02
CA GLY A 56 0.87 -9.32 -14.65
C GLY A 56 1.44 -10.60 -15.21
N THR A 57 0.61 -11.32 -15.95
CA THR A 57 0.96 -12.55 -16.64
C THR A 57 1.08 -12.29 -18.14
N TRP A 58 2.16 -12.78 -18.75
CA TRP A 58 2.49 -12.64 -20.16
C TRP A 58 2.59 -14.02 -20.79
N ASP A 59 2.62 -14.08 -22.11
CA ASP A 59 2.84 -15.34 -22.82
C ASP A 59 4.25 -15.88 -22.55
N SER A 60 4.39 -17.20 -22.51
CA SER A 60 5.60 -17.90 -22.04
C SER A 60 6.90 -17.50 -22.75
N ASN A 61 6.81 -16.95 -23.95
CA ASN A 61 7.95 -16.54 -24.78
C ASN A 61 8.24 -15.02 -24.70
N THR A 62 7.53 -14.29 -23.85
CA THR A 62 7.77 -12.86 -23.66
C THR A 62 9.00 -12.63 -22.79
N THR A 63 9.94 -11.82 -23.26
CA THR A 63 11.03 -11.27 -22.44
C THR A 63 10.57 -9.95 -21.86
N LEU A 64 10.42 -9.90 -20.51
CA LEU A 64 9.96 -8.70 -19.81
C LEU A 64 11.12 -8.00 -19.13
N GLU A 65 11.26 -6.71 -19.38
CA GLU A 65 12.22 -5.85 -18.71
C GLU A 65 11.52 -4.65 -18.08
N ILE A 66 11.97 -4.24 -16.90
CA ILE A 66 11.50 -3.03 -16.21
C ILE A 66 12.71 -2.11 -16.05
N GLU A 67 12.63 -0.95 -16.68
CA GLU A 67 13.66 0.09 -16.58
C GLU A 67 13.16 1.25 -15.76
N ILE A 68 13.73 1.43 -14.57
CA ILE A 68 13.41 2.54 -13.69
C ILE A 68 14.50 3.58 -13.84
N GLY A 69 14.21 4.64 -14.56
CA GLY A 69 15.12 5.76 -14.79
C GLY A 69 15.40 6.55 -13.51
N THR A 70 16.35 7.46 -13.55
CA THR A 70 16.78 8.29 -12.39
C THR A 70 15.64 9.13 -11.80
N SER A 71 14.63 9.49 -12.60
CA SER A 71 13.41 10.17 -12.16
C SER A 71 12.27 9.22 -11.81
N GLY A 72 12.45 7.91 -12.10
CA GLY A 72 11.44 6.88 -11.87
C GLY A 72 11.32 6.53 -10.40
N LYS A 73 10.09 6.46 -9.89
CA LYS A 73 9.82 6.13 -8.49
C LYS A 73 8.58 5.25 -8.40
N LEU A 74 8.70 4.13 -7.72
CA LEU A 74 7.59 3.25 -7.37
C LEU A 74 7.39 3.29 -5.86
N PHE A 75 6.23 3.73 -5.41
CA PHE A 75 5.91 3.81 -3.99
C PHE A 75 4.67 3.00 -3.63
N GLY A 76 4.80 2.21 -2.56
CA GLY A 76 3.66 1.66 -1.86
C GLY A 76 3.00 2.71 -0.97
N SER A 77 1.69 2.64 -0.75
CA SER A 77 0.98 3.49 0.20
C SER A 77 1.25 3.06 1.64
N GLY A 78 1.28 4.02 2.57
CA GLY A 78 1.28 3.73 3.99
C GLY A 78 -0.08 3.18 4.46
N GLY A 79 -0.06 2.29 5.45
CA GLY A 79 -1.27 1.82 6.13
C GLY A 79 -1.82 2.86 7.09
N ASP A 80 -3.12 2.91 7.28
CA ASP A 80 -3.75 3.80 8.24
C ASP A 80 -3.53 3.31 9.68
N GLY A 81 -3.42 4.23 10.63
CA GLY A 81 -3.31 3.91 12.05
C GLY A 81 -4.62 3.34 12.62
N GLY A 82 -4.51 2.46 13.61
CA GLY A 82 -5.65 1.93 14.32
C GLY A 82 -6.30 2.97 15.23
N THR A 83 -7.59 2.83 15.48
CA THR A 83 -8.34 3.70 16.41
C THR A 83 -8.02 3.34 17.86
N GLY A 84 -8.02 4.36 18.74
CA GLY A 84 -7.88 4.14 20.17
C GLY A 84 -9.08 3.42 20.79
N GLY A 85 -8.87 2.68 21.84
CA GLY A 85 -9.92 2.03 22.62
C GLY A 85 -10.75 3.01 23.44
N SER A 86 -11.98 2.64 23.74
CA SER A 86 -12.87 3.46 24.59
C SER A 86 -12.61 3.26 26.08
N ALA A 87 -13.17 4.16 26.91
CA ALA A 87 -13.03 4.13 28.37
C ALA A 87 -13.67 2.91 29.07
N ASN A 88 -14.42 2.09 28.35
CA ASN A 88 -15.12 0.91 28.88
C ASN A 88 -14.43 -0.41 28.49
N GLU A 89 -13.12 -0.47 28.64
CA GLU A 89 -12.30 -1.67 28.31
C GLU A 89 -12.37 -2.13 26.85
N THR A 90 -12.89 -1.29 25.96
CA THR A 90 -12.83 -1.64 24.54
C THR A 90 -11.42 -1.48 24.03
N PRO A 91 -10.79 -2.54 23.51
CA PRO A 91 -9.44 -2.44 22.98
C PRO A 91 -9.38 -1.50 21.78
N GLY A 92 -8.23 -0.89 21.53
CA GLY A 92 -7.95 -0.23 20.28
C GLY A 92 -7.89 -1.23 19.12
N THR A 93 -7.94 -0.73 17.92
CA THR A 93 -7.82 -1.56 16.71
C THR A 93 -6.39 -1.59 16.19
N ASP A 94 -6.04 -2.64 15.47
CA ASP A 94 -4.77 -2.70 14.77
C ASP A 94 -4.70 -1.65 13.66
N GLY A 95 -3.48 -1.19 13.37
CA GLY A 95 -3.22 -0.39 12.18
C GLY A 95 -3.27 -1.25 10.92
N GLN A 96 -3.53 -0.61 9.80
CA GLN A 96 -3.57 -1.28 8.51
C GLN A 96 -2.15 -1.53 7.97
N THR A 97 -2.00 -2.54 7.14
CA THR A 97 -0.74 -2.81 6.44
C THR A 97 -0.53 -1.79 5.31
N GLY A 98 0.73 -1.44 5.08
CA GLY A 98 1.11 -0.71 3.88
C GLY A 98 1.04 -1.59 2.63
N SER A 99 1.04 -0.98 1.46
CA SER A 99 1.02 -1.70 0.17
C SER A 99 2.43 -1.86 -0.42
N SER A 100 2.54 -2.74 -1.41
CA SER A 100 3.78 -2.99 -2.12
C SER A 100 4.07 -1.91 -3.18
N ALA A 101 5.35 -1.66 -3.46
CA ALA A 101 5.74 -0.82 -4.60
C ALA A 101 5.68 -1.60 -5.91
N LEU A 102 6.18 -2.84 -5.91
CA LEU A 102 6.29 -3.68 -7.10
C LEU A 102 5.78 -5.10 -6.79
N GLY A 103 4.93 -5.61 -7.66
CA GLY A 103 4.45 -6.98 -7.65
C GLY A 103 4.90 -7.73 -8.89
N ILE A 104 5.67 -8.80 -8.71
CA ILE A 104 6.19 -9.60 -9.81
C ILE A 104 5.38 -10.89 -9.91
N GLN A 105 4.70 -11.08 -11.04
CA GLN A 105 3.92 -12.27 -11.36
C GLN A 105 4.45 -13.00 -12.60
N TYR A 106 5.43 -12.42 -13.27
CA TYR A 106 6.10 -12.98 -14.44
C TYR A 106 7.60 -12.73 -14.34
N PRO A 107 8.45 -13.67 -14.76
CA PRO A 107 9.91 -13.47 -14.76
C PRO A 107 10.29 -12.22 -15.55
N CYS A 108 11.10 -11.35 -14.94
CA CYS A 108 11.52 -10.12 -15.59
C CYS A 108 12.91 -9.69 -15.12
N THR A 109 13.59 -8.93 -15.98
CA THR A 109 14.82 -8.22 -15.62
C THR A 109 14.47 -6.82 -15.12
N ILE A 110 15.07 -6.37 -14.02
CA ILE A 110 14.83 -5.04 -13.46
C ILE A 110 16.15 -4.27 -13.45
N ASN A 111 16.18 -3.18 -14.22
CA ASN A 111 17.26 -2.19 -14.22
C ASN A 111 16.79 -0.97 -13.41
N ASN A 112 17.30 -0.81 -12.20
CA ASN A 112 16.84 0.25 -11.30
C ASN A 112 17.91 1.33 -11.10
N LEU A 113 17.66 2.52 -11.64
CA LEU A 113 18.43 3.74 -11.39
C LEU A 113 17.63 4.75 -10.54
N GLY A 114 16.39 4.43 -10.19
CA GLY A 114 15.46 5.26 -9.43
C GLY A 114 15.19 4.74 -8.04
N VAL A 115 13.92 4.75 -7.63
CA VAL A 115 13.48 4.35 -6.28
C VAL A 115 12.36 3.32 -6.35
N ILE A 116 12.50 2.23 -5.60
CA ILE A 116 11.43 1.27 -5.31
C ILE A 116 11.27 1.20 -3.79
N GLN A 117 10.12 1.62 -3.27
CA GLN A 117 9.88 1.65 -1.82
C GLN A 117 8.45 1.22 -1.49
N SER A 118 8.30 0.15 -0.75
CA SER A 118 7.02 -0.27 -0.20
C SER A 118 6.54 0.68 0.90
N GLY A 119 5.24 0.73 1.13
CA GLY A 119 4.67 1.47 2.24
C GLY A 119 4.84 0.72 3.58
N TYR A 120 4.87 1.47 4.67
CA TYR A 120 4.92 0.93 6.03
C TYR A 120 3.50 0.76 6.59
N GLY A 121 3.32 -0.21 7.46
CA GLY A 121 2.07 -0.35 8.21
C GLY A 121 1.81 0.81 9.15
N GLY A 122 0.56 1.07 9.47
CA GLY A 122 0.15 1.99 10.51
C GLY A 122 0.34 1.38 11.90
N GLY A 123 0.56 2.20 12.91
CA GLY A 123 0.62 1.76 14.30
C GLY A 123 -0.77 1.36 14.83
N GLY A 124 -0.83 0.41 15.75
CA GLY A 124 -2.06 0.06 16.45
C GLY A 124 -2.53 1.18 17.39
N GLY A 125 -3.83 1.26 17.65
CA GLY A 125 -4.39 2.18 18.64
C GLY A 125 -4.14 1.70 20.07
N GLY A 126 -3.94 2.63 20.99
CA GLY A 126 -3.82 2.32 22.43
C GLY A 126 -5.14 1.80 23.02
N GLY A 127 -5.05 0.90 24.01
CA GLY A 127 -6.24 0.46 24.76
C GLY A 127 -6.85 1.58 25.59
N GLY A 128 -8.16 1.56 25.79
CA GLY A 128 -8.83 2.40 26.78
C GLY A 128 -8.57 1.90 28.20
N ASN A 129 -8.66 2.80 29.18
CA ASN A 129 -8.49 2.46 30.59
C ASN A 129 -9.82 2.13 31.25
N THR A 130 -9.80 1.19 32.20
CA THR A 130 -10.96 0.79 32.98
C THR A 130 -11.46 1.90 33.89
N ARG A 131 -12.76 2.03 33.98
CA ARG A 131 -13.39 2.77 35.05
C ARG A 131 -13.52 1.89 36.28
N THR A 132 -12.69 2.08 37.27
CA THR A 132 -12.92 1.48 38.59
C THR A 132 -14.02 2.25 39.31
N THR A 133 -15.23 1.69 39.34
CA THR A 133 -16.23 2.11 40.32
C THR A 133 -15.83 1.56 41.66
N GLY A 134 -15.15 2.37 42.48
CA GLY A 134 -14.90 2.02 43.87
C GLY A 134 -16.23 1.88 44.60
N GLY A 135 -16.69 0.64 44.85
CA GLY A 135 -17.79 0.32 45.75
C GLY A 135 -17.42 0.62 47.20
N GLY A 136 -17.44 1.86 47.61
CA GLY A 136 -17.24 2.29 48.98
C GLY A 136 -18.37 3.23 49.40
N LYS A 137 -19.10 2.88 50.45
CA LYS A 137 -20.08 3.77 51.12
C LYS A 137 -19.38 5.08 51.53
N LYS A 138 -19.72 6.17 50.92
CA LYS A 138 -19.36 7.58 51.08
C LYS A 138 -18.50 8.12 49.93
N GLY A 139 -19.13 8.83 49.02
CA GLY A 139 -18.55 9.93 48.26
C GLY A 139 -17.29 9.62 47.43
N GLY A 140 -17.25 8.46 46.78
CA GLY A 140 -16.12 8.12 45.91
C GLY A 140 -16.13 8.96 44.64
N ALA A 141 -15.04 9.65 44.34
CA ALA A 141 -14.85 10.33 43.09
C ALA A 141 -14.94 9.33 41.95
N THR A 142 -15.87 9.52 41.03
CA THR A 142 -15.91 8.78 39.77
C THR A 142 -14.72 9.24 38.93
N THR A 143 -13.68 8.45 38.91
CA THR A 143 -12.60 8.64 37.92
C THR A 143 -13.14 8.19 36.56
N ASN A 144 -13.34 9.16 35.68
CA ASN A 144 -13.68 8.88 34.30
C ASN A 144 -12.52 8.12 33.67
N GLY A 145 -12.80 7.00 33.05
CA GLY A 145 -11.81 6.26 32.28
C GLY A 145 -11.30 7.13 31.13
N SER A 146 -10.06 6.99 30.76
CA SER A 146 -9.47 7.67 29.62
C SER A 146 -9.53 6.82 28.36
N SER A 147 -9.80 7.45 27.24
CA SER A 147 -9.74 6.81 25.91
C SER A 147 -8.30 6.59 25.50
N GLY A 148 -8.06 5.51 24.77
CA GLY A 148 -6.75 5.27 24.15
C GLY A 148 -6.51 6.19 22.96
N GLY A 149 -5.25 6.58 22.76
CA GLY A 149 -4.82 7.32 21.59
C GLY A 149 -4.88 6.48 20.31
N GLY A 150 -5.16 7.11 19.20
CA GLY A 150 -5.04 6.46 17.89
C GLY A 150 -3.60 6.19 17.49
N GLY A 151 -3.36 5.16 16.68
CA GLY A 151 -2.06 4.86 16.11
C GLY A 151 -1.67 5.84 15.01
N GLY A 152 -0.36 6.04 14.82
CA GLY A 152 0.18 6.80 13.70
C GLY A 152 -0.01 6.09 12.36
N GLY A 153 -0.19 6.85 11.30
CA GLY A 153 -0.19 6.31 9.93
C GLY A 153 1.21 5.90 9.49
N GLY A 154 1.29 4.89 8.64
CA GLY A 154 2.52 4.42 8.04
C GLY A 154 3.04 5.36 6.95
N ALA A 155 4.36 5.42 6.79
CA ALA A 155 4.98 6.16 5.70
C ALA A 155 4.74 5.44 4.36
N GLY A 156 4.65 6.23 3.29
CA GLY A 156 4.40 5.73 1.94
C GLY A 156 3.85 6.84 1.05
N LEU A 157 3.47 6.50 -0.18
CA LEU A 157 2.84 7.45 -1.08
C LEU A 157 1.58 6.78 -1.68
N PRO A 158 0.36 7.25 -1.35
CA PRO A 158 0.11 8.23 -0.29
C PRO A 158 0.45 7.70 1.12
N ALA A 159 0.74 8.59 2.04
CA ALA A 159 0.96 8.21 3.44
C ALA A 159 -0.35 7.73 4.09
N GLY A 160 -0.22 6.88 5.10
CA GLY A 160 -1.33 6.46 5.94
C GLY A 160 -1.85 7.59 6.81
N SER A 161 -3.14 7.59 7.09
CA SER A 161 -3.78 8.52 8.02
C SER A 161 -3.53 8.07 9.46
N ALA A 162 -3.42 9.02 10.40
CA ALA A 162 -3.45 8.69 11.81
C ALA A 162 -4.84 8.12 12.20
N GLY A 163 -4.85 7.16 13.10
CA GLY A 163 -6.07 6.61 13.67
C GLY A 163 -6.77 7.64 14.58
N GLY A 164 -8.08 7.56 14.62
CA GLY A 164 -8.89 8.42 15.49
C GLY A 164 -8.76 8.06 16.97
N VAL A 165 -8.93 9.05 17.85
CA VAL A 165 -9.17 8.81 19.28
C VAL A 165 -10.66 8.49 19.47
N SER A 166 -10.98 7.52 20.34
CA SER A 166 -12.37 7.31 20.72
C SER A 166 -12.83 8.46 21.63
N THR A 167 -14.04 8.96 21.40
CA THR A 167 -14.63 9.96 22.30
C THR A 167 -14.95 9.34 23.65
N PRO A 168 -14.64 10.03 24.78
CA PRO A 168 -15.10 9.62 26.10
C PRO A 168 -16.65 9.65 26.11
N LEU A 169 -17.25 8.65 26.72
CA LEU A 169 -18.70 8.63 27.00
C LEU A 169 -18.99 9.44 28.26
#